data_26eccb9faad0a71b422d08cccdb16059
#
_entry.id   26eccb9faad0a71b422d08cccdb16059
#
_cell.length_a   1.000
_cell.length_b   1.000
_cell.length_c   1.000
_cell.angle_alpha   90.00
_cell.angle_beta   90.00
_cell.angle_gamma   90.00
#
_symmetry.space_group_name_H-M   'P 1'
#
loop_
_entity.id
_entity.type
_entity.pdbx_description
1 polymer ?
#
loop_
_entity_poly.entity_id
_entity_poly.type
_entity_poly.pdbx_seq_one_letter_code
_entity_poly.pdbx_strand_id
1 'polypeptide(L)'
;MAISPLVLLGTVVLILLIIGYVEASNHHRIIATIPLRIHVNGTRGKSSVTRLIAAGLRAGGLRTFAKTTGTAPRIIDAEGKDRFIHRLRSASIGEQIRLMRYFANEKPDAVVMECMAVQPEYQWISEQKMIKSHIGVITNARPYHLE
;
A
#
# COMPACT_ATOMS: atom_id res chain seq x y z
N MET A 1 -46.08 5.61 12.51
CA MET A 1 -45.41 6.70 11.77
C MET A 1 -44.44 6.08 10.77
N ALA A 2 -44.70 6.21 9.46
CA ALA A 2 -43.77 5.70 8.45
C ALA A 2 -42.61 6.71 8.30
N ILE A 3 -41.38 6.24 8.38
CA ILE A 3 -40.17 7.06 8.17
C ILE A 3 -40.16 7.47 6.68
N SER A 4 -40.01 8.76 6.38
CA SER A 4 -39.88 9.23 5.01
C SER A 4 -38.71 8.54 4.29
N PRO A 5 -38.87 8.05 3.06
CA PRO A 5 -37.77 7.44 2.30
C PRO A 5 -36.52 8.33 2.18
N LEU A 6 -36.70 9.64 2.12
CA LEU A 6 -35.58 10.61 2.11
C LEU A 6 -34.80 10.62 3.42
N VAL A 7 -35.49 10.51 4.56
CA VAL A 7 -34.82 10.44 5.87
C VAL A 7 -34.03 9.14 6.00
N LEU A 8 -34.61 8.02 5.54
CA LEU A 8 -33.92 6.74 5.53
C LEU A 8 -32.66 6.79 4.66
N LEU A 9 -32.78 7.31 3.42
CA LEU A 9 -31.65 7.46 2.51
C LEU A 9 -30.56 8.36 3.12
N GLY A 10 -30.92 9.51 3.65
CA GLY A 10 -29.99 10.45 4.29
C GLY A 10 -29.26 9.80 5.47
N THR A 11 -29.96 9.03 6.29
CA THR A 11 -29.36 8.29 7.42
C THR A 11 -28.35 7.26 6.95
N VAL A 12 -28.69 6.47 5.92
CA VAL A 12 -27.77 5.46 5.36
C VAL A 12 -26.53 6.12 4.79
N VAL A 13 -26.68 7.19 4.01
CA VAL A 13 -25.54 7.95 3.46
C VAL A 13 -24.64 8.49 4.58
N LEU A 14 -25.23 9.09 5.61
CA LEU A 14 -24.47 9.61 6.74
C LEU A 14 -23.69 8.50 7.46
N ILE A 15 -24.29 7.35 7.71
CA ILE A 15 -23.62 6.20 8.31
C ILE A 15 -22.44 5.74 7.46
N LEU A 16 -22.63 5.62 6.14
CA LEU A 16 -21.55 5.21 5.23
C LEU A 16 -20.39 6.22 5.21
N LEU A 17 -20.68 7.51 5.26
CA LEU A 17 -19.66 8.55 5.34
C LEU A 17 -18.88 8.47 6.66
N ILE A 18 -19.56 8.25 7.78
CA ILE A 18 -18.92 8.10 9.10
C ILE A 18 -18.02 6.86 9.09
N ILE A 19 -18.52 5.71 8.60
CA ILE A 19 -17.72 4.48 8.50
C ILE A 19 -16.47 4.71 7.65
N GLY A 20 -16.64 5.30 6.46
CA GLY A 20 -15.52 5.60 5.57
C GLY A 20 -14.49 6.54 6.19
N TYR A 21 -14.95 7.58 6.89
CA TYR A 21 -14.06 8.50 7.59
C TYR A 21 -13.29 7.82 8.73
N VAL A 22 -13.97 7.03 9.55
CA VAL A 22 -13.35 6.27 10.66
C VAL A 22 -12.32 5.27 10.12
N GLU A 23 -12.65 4.56 9.05
CA GLU A 23 -11.73 3.60 8.42
C GLU A 23 -10.48 4.29 7.85
N ALA A 24 -10.65 5.40 7.14
CA ALA A 24 -9.54 6.18 6.60
C ALA A 24 -8.66 6.78 7.71
N SER A 25 -9.28 7.35 8.75
CA SER A 25 -8.56 7.92 9.89
C SER A 25 -7.77 6.85 10.64
N ASN A 26 -8.37 5.68 10.86
CA ASN A 26 -7.72 4.55 11.51
C ASN A 26 -6.53 4.03 10.66
N HIS A 27 -6.71 3.91 9.36
CA HIS A 27 -5.61 3.53 8.46
C HIS A 27 -4.43 4.50 8.57
N HIS A 28 -4.70 5.81 8.53
CA HIS A 28 -3.65 6.83 8.65
C HIS A 28 -2.90 6.76 9.98
N ARG A 29 -3.61 6.50 11.09
CA ARG A 29 -2.98 6.30 12.41
C ARG A 29 -2.07 5.07 12.41
N ILE A 30 -2.54 3.97 11.84
CA ILE A 30 -1.80 2.71 11.77
C ILE A 30 -0.53 2.87 10.95
N ILE A 31 -0.60 3.42 9.74
CA ILE A 31 0.60 3.59 8.91
C ILE A 31 1.59 4.60 9.51
N ALA A 32 1.12 5.57 10.29
CA ALA A 32 1.98 6.53 10.98
C ALA A 32 2.88 5.87 12.04
N THR A 33 2.56 4.67 12.50
CA THR A 33 3.42 3.90 13.42
C THR A 33 4.66 3.30 12.75
N ILE A 34 4.71 3.28 11.42
CA ILE A 34 5.86 2.80 10.65
C ILE A 34 6.85 3.97 10.47
N PRO A 35 8.05 3.92 11.08
CA PRO A 35 8.98 5.06 11.08
C PRO A 35 9.46 5.46 9.70
N LEU A 36 9.78 4.48 8.83
CA LEU A 36 10.24 4.74 7.47
C LEU A 36 9.38 3.98 6.45
N ARG A 37 8.74 4.71 5.56
CA ARG A 37 7.97 4.17 4.44
C ARG A 37 8.58 4.62 3.13
N ILE A 38 8.90 3.66 2.26
CA ILE A 38 9.48 3.90 0.94
C ILE A 38 8.54 3.34 -0.12
N HIS A 39 8.22 4.14 -1.13
CA HIS A 39 7.36 3.74 -2.24
C HIS A 39 8.14 3.74 -3.54
N VAL A 40 8.22 2.60 -4.20
CA VAL A 40 9.00 2.40 -5.43
C VAL A 40 8.06 2.35 -6.61
N ASN A 41 8.20 3.30 -7.51
CA ASN A 41 7.44 3.42 -8.75
C ASN A 41 8.36 3.43 -9.98
N GLY A 42 7.79 3.47 -11.17
CA GLY A 42 8.50 3.48 -12.46
C GLY A 42 7.97 2.44 -13.43
N THR A 43 8.47 2.48 -14.64
CA THR A 43 8.00 1.59 -15.72
C THR A 43 8.53 0.17 -15.55
N ARG A 44 9.83 0.01 -15.31
CA ARG A 44 10.50 -1.29 -15.15
C ARG A 44 11.48 -1.30 -13.98
N GLY A 45 11.79 -2.51 -13.49
CA GLY A 45 12.78 -2.71 -12.43
C GLY A 45 12.27 -2.44 -11.01
N LYS A 46 11.01 -2.07 -10.83
CA LYS A 46 10.42 -1.79 -9.52
C LYS A 46 10.67 -2.89 -8.49
N SER A 47 10.36 -4.14 -8.84
CA SER A 47 10.52 -5.28 -7.90
C SER A 47 11.99 -5.49 -7.51
N SER A 48 12.92 -5.37 -8.45
CA SER A 48 14.37 -5.51 -8.17
C SER A 48 14.85 -4.38 -7.24
N VAL A 49 14.48 -3.14 -7.55
CA VAL A 49 14.84 -1.98 -6.72
C VAL A 49 14.23 -2.07 -5.32
N THR A 50 12.96 -2.47 -5.21
CA THR A 50 12.29 -2.72 -3.92
C THR A 50 13.06 -3.74 -3.08
N ARG A 51 13.49 -4.84 -3.68
CA ARG A 51 14.29 -5.88 -3.02
C ARG A 51 15.65 -5.38 -2.57
N LEU A 52 16.36 -4.65 -3.44
CA LEU A 52 17.69 -4.10 -3.16
C LEU A 52 17.63 -3.09 -2.00
N ILE A 53 16.69 -2.16 -2.03
CA ILE A 53 16.48 -1.18 -0.94
C ILE A 53 16.21 -1.91 0.37
N ALA A 54 15.27 -2.87 0.36
CA ALA A 54 14.92 -3.61 1.56
C ALA A 54 16.10 -4.45 2.10
N ALA A 55 16.89 -5.06 1.21
CA ALA A 55 18.09 -5.81 1.60
C ALA A 55 19.15 -4.89 2.19
N GLY A 56 19.39 -3.72 1.60
CA GLY A 56 20.32 -2.72 2.13
C GLY A 56 19.94 -2.21 3.52
N LEU A 57 18.64 -1.90 3.72
CA LEU A 57 18.13 -1.47 5.03
C LEU A 57 18.29 -2.57 6.09
N ARG A 58 18.01 -3.84 5.76
CA ARG A 58 18.25 -4.98 6.65
C ARG A 58 19.74 -5.16 6.97
N ALA A 59 20.60 -5.05 5.97
CA ALA A 59 22.05 -5.10 6.18
C ALA A 59 22.54 -3.97 7.11
N GLY A 60 21.86 -2.82 7.08
CA GLY A 60 22.07 -1.71 8.01
C GLY A 60 21.44 -1.90 9.40
N GLY A 61 20.87 -3.07 9.69
CA GLY A 61 20.29 -3.41 11.01
C GLY A 61 18.84 -3.01 11.21
N LEU A 62 18.16 -2.47 10.19
CA LEU A 62 16.76 -2.09 10.30
C LEU A 62 15.83 -3.28 10.04
N ARG A 63 14.85 -3.48 10.94
CA ARG A 63 13.77 -4.46 10.75
C ARG A 63 12.88 -4.02 9.59
N THR A 64 13.14 -4.58 8.41
CA THR A 64 12.55 -4.08 7.16
C THR A 64 11.69 -5.13 6.47
N PHE A 65 10.43 -4.78 6.22
CA PHE A 65 9.52 -5.54 5.38
C PHE A 65 9.43 -4.93 3.98
N ALA A 66 9.13 -5.76 2.99
CA ALA A 66 8.91 -5.28 1.64
C ALA A 66 7.76 -6.03 0.95
N LYS A 67 7.16 -5.38 -0.04
CA LYS A 67 6.16 -6.00 -0.92
C LYS A 67 6.52 -5.72 -2.37
N THR A 68 6.57 -6.79 -3.16
CA THR A 68 6.69 -6.71 -4.62
C THR A 68 5.38 -7.08 -5.31
N THR A 69 5.15 -6.53 -6.51
CA THR A 69 3.87 -6.68 -7.24
C THR A 69 3.97 -7.49 -8.52
N GLY A 70 5.13 -7.69 -9.10
CA GLY A 70 5.36 -8.35 -10.39
C GLY A 70 4.45 -9.53 -10.72
N THR A 71 4.80 -10.38 -11.62
CA THR A 71 3.99 -11.54 -12.06
C THR A 71 3.58 -12.45 -10.89
N ALA A 72 4.39 -12.51 -9.85
CA ALA A 72 4.13 -13.22 -8.61
C ALA A 72 4.32 -12.27 -7.42
N PRO A 73 3.23 -11.69 -6.87
CA PRO A 73 3.33 -10.76 -5.76
C PRO A 73 3.87 -11.47 -4.51
N ARG A 74 4.81 -10.82 -3.85
CA ARG A 74 5.49 -11.39 -2.67
C ARG A 74 5.58 -10.40 -1.53
N ILE A 75 5.50 -10.92 -0.32
CA ILE A 75 5.95 -10.26 0.90
C ILE A 75 7.35 -10.76 1.21
N ILE A 76 8.23 -9.87 1.57
CA ILE A 76 9.57 -10.17 2.06
C ILE A 76 9.59 -9.74 3.53
N ASP A 77 9.80 -10.68 4.42
CA ASP A 77 9.79 -10.43 5.87
C ASP A 77 11.10 -9.80 6.37
N ALA A 78 11.17 -9.57 7.68
CA ALA A 78 12.32 -8.94 8.31
C ALA A 78 13.62 -9.77 8.18
N GLU A 79 13.50 -11.09 8.07
CA GLU A 79 14.59 -12.03 7.85
C GLU A 79 14.99 -12.16 6.37
N GLY A 80 14.28 -11.48 5.48
CA GLY A 80 14.50 -11.52 4.03
C GLY A 80 13.87 -12.72 3.34
N LYS A 81 12.99 -13.47 4.02
CA LYS A 81 12.31 -14.63 3.42
C LYS A 81 11.14 -14.17 2.55
N ASP A 82 11.07 -14.73 1.37
CA ASP A 82 9.99 -14.51 0.41
C ASP A 82 8.78 -15.38 0.72
N ARG A 83 7.60 -14.74 0.80
CA ARG A 83 6.31 -15.44 0.89
C ARG A 83 5.40 -14.99 -0.25
N PHE A 84 4.79 -15.94 -0.94
CA PHE A 84 3.79 -15.63 -1.95
C PHE A 84 2.52 -15.06 -1.34
N ILE A 85 1.97 -14.04 -1.99
CA ILE A 85 0.62 -13.56 -1.70
C ILE A 85 -0.34 -14.40 -2.54
N HIS A 86 -0.98 -15.37 -1.92
CA HIS A 86 -2.02 -16.15 -2.59
C HIS A 86 -3.25 -15.26 -2.80
N ARG A 87 -3.56 -14.99 -4.06
CA ARG A 87 -4.73 -14.21 -4.46
C ARG A 87 -5.80 -15.17 -4.98
N LEU A 88 -6.98 -15.15 -4.37
CA LEU A 88 -8.17 -15.82 -4.89
C LEU A 88 -8.85 -15.01 -6.00
N ARG A 89 -8.49 -13.72 -6.15
CA ARG A 89 -9.04 -12.75 -7.13
C ARG A 89 -7.91 -11.88 -7.66
N SER A 90 -8.23 -11.06 -8.69
CA SER A 90 -7.31 -10.06 -9.21
C SER A 90 -6.81 -9.09 -8.13
N ALA A 91 -5.66 -8.46 -8.39
CA ALA A 91 -5.07 -7.46 -7.51
C ALA A 91 -6.06 -6.34 -7.19
N SER A 92 -6.20 -6.00 -5.91
CA SER A 92 -7.08 -4.93 -5.47
C SER A 92 -6.34 -3.89 -4.61
N ILE A 93 -6.82 -2.66 -4.69
CA ILE A 93 -6.34 -1.56 -3.85
C ILE A 93 -6.46 -1.91 -2.35
N GLY A 94 -7.52 -2.61 -1.93
CA GLY A 94 -7.70 -3.06 -0.56
C GLY A 94 -6.61 -4.03 -0.07
N GLU A 95 -5.90 -4.71 -0.97
CA GLU A 95 -4.73 -5.52 -0.63
C GLU A 95 -3.61 -4.65 -0.04
N GLN A 96 -3.34 -3.48 -0.62
CA GLN A 96 -2.33 -2.55 -0.12
C GLN A 96 -2.62 -2.10 1.31
N ILE A 97 -3.88 -1.73 1.58
CA ILE A 97 -4.32 -1.29 2.91
C ILE A 97 -4.13 -2.41 3.93
N ARG A 98 -4.56 -3.64 3.59
CA ARG A 98 -4.40 -4.80 4.49
C ARG A 98 -2.93 -5.12 4.77
N LEU A 99 -2.08 -5.06 3.74
CA LEU A 99 -0.65 -5.32 3.89
C LEU A 99 0.04 -4.24 4.73
N MET A 100 -0.31 -2.97 4.57
CA MET A 100 0.23 -1.90 5.41
C MET A 100 -0.16 -2.09 6.88
N ARG A 101 -1.41 -2.51 7.15
CA ARG A 101 -1.85 -2.85 8.52
C ARG A 101 -1.10 -4.07 9.07
N TYR A 102 -0.92 -5.11 8.25
CA TYR A 102 -0.14 -6.28 8.63
C TYR A 102 1.30 -5.89 9.01
N PHE A 103 1.98 -5.12 8.15
CA PHE A 103 3.33 -4.66 8.44
C PHE A 103 3.40 -3.80 9.70
N ALA A 104 2.46 -2.87 9.89
CA ALA A 104 2.44 -2.03 11.09
C ALA A 104 2.33 -2.85 12.39
N ASN A 105 1.56 -3.95 12.37
CA ASN A 105 1.43 -4.85 13.52
C ASN A 105 2.74 -5.57 13.85
N GLU A 106 3.60 -5.79 12.86
CA GLU A 106 4.92 -6.39 13.02
C GLU A 106 5.95 -5.40 13.61
N LYS A 107 5.59 -4.13 13.81
CA LYS A 107 6.45 -3.07 14.35
C LYS A 107 7.79 -2.96 13.60
N PRO A 108 7.78 -2.74 12.29
CA PRO A 108 9.00 -2.59 11.51
C PRO A 108 9.65 -1.22 11.76
N ASP A 109 10.96 -1.12 11.50
CA ASP A 109 11.65 0.15 11.37
C ASP A 109 11.39 0.76 9.98
N ALA A 110 11.28 -0.10 8.96
CA ALA A 110 11.05 0.34 7.59
C ALA A 110 10.13 -0.61 6.80
N VAL A 111 9.37 -0.03 5.87
CA VAL A 111 8.57 -0.76 4.88
C VAL A 111 8.86 -0.22 3.49
N VAL A 112 9.14 -1.12 2.55
CA VAL A 112 9.39 -0.80 1.14
C VAL A 112 8.27 -1.39 0.29
N MET A 113 7.47 -0.53 -0.35
CA MET A 113 6.31 -0.93 -1.14
C MET A 113 6.54 -0.67 -2.62
N GLU A 114 6.34 -1.68 -3.45
CA GLU A 114 6.28 -1.50 -4.90
C GLU A 114 4.90 -0.99 -5.31
N CYS A 115 4.86 0.06 -6.15
CA CYS A 115 3.63 0.57 -6.71
C CYS A 115 3.03 -0.44 -7.70
N MET A 116 1.77 -0.81 -7.47
CA MET A 116 1.04 -1.72 -8.36
C MET A 116 0.14 -1.00 -9.36
N ALA A 117 -0.08 0.29 -9.19
CA ALA A 117 -0.96 1.06 -10.05
C ALA A 117 -0.27 1.38 -11.38
N VAL A 118 -1.02 1.27 -12.47
CA VAL A 118 -0.56 1.63 -13.82
C VAL A 118 -1.01 3.04 -14.16
N GLN A 119 -2.27 3.37 -13.87
CA GLN A 119 -2.83 4.69 -14.16
C GLN A 119 -2.36 5.75 -13.16
N PRO A 120 -2.04 6.98 -13.61
CA PRO A 120 -1.52 8.06 -12.77
C PRO A 120 -2.40 8.38 -11.56
N GLU A 121 -3.73 8.41 -11.74
CA GLU A 121 -4.68 8.68 -10.65
C GLU A 121 -4.57 7.64 -9.53
N TYR A 122 -4.44 6.37 -9.87
CA TYR A 122 -4.30 5.30 -8.89
C TYR A 122 -2.91 5.29 -8.23
N GLN A 123 -1.86 5.71 -8.95
CA GLN A 123 -0.53 5.92 -8.37
C GLN A 123 -0.58 7.03 -7.32
N TRP A 124 -1.25 8.15 -7.65
CA TRP A 124 -1.43 9.26 -6.73
C TRP A 124 -2.25 8.86 -5.49
N ILE A 125 -3.38 8.16 -5.68
CA ILE A 125 -4.21 7.64 -4.58
C ILE A 125 -3.40 6.67 -3.70
N SER A 126 -2.64 5.76 -4.31
CA SER A 126 -1.79 4.81 -3.58
C SER A 126 -0.79 5.54 -2.69
N GLU A 127 -0.12 6.57 -3.22
CA GLU A 127 0.83 7.37 -2.46
C GLU A 127 0.13 8.19 -1.38
N GLN A 128 -0.85 9.03 -1.74
CA GLN A 128 -1.42 10.03 -0.85
C GLN A 128 -2.36 9.48 0.22
N LYS A 129 -3.02 8.36 -0.07
CA LYS A 129 -4.08 7.81 0.80
C LYS A 129 -3.69 6.50 1.48
N MET A 130 -2.79 5.72 0.89
CA MET A 130 -2.53 4.36 1.37
C MET A 130 -1.16 4.20 2.02
N ILE A 131 -0.11 4.77 1.43
CA ILE A 131 1.28 4.56 1.87
C ILE A 131 1.81 5.79 2.60
N LYS A 132 1.60 6.98 2.06
CA LYS A 132 2.17 8.25 2.56
C LYS A 132 3.66 8.09 2.83
N SER A 133 4.41 7.77 1.79
CA SER A 133 5.83 7.48 1.90
C SER A 133 6.63 8.69 2.37
N HIS A 134 7.74 8.42 3.06
CA HIS A 134 8.73 9.45 3.37
C HIS A 134 9.72 9.63 2.21
N ILE A 135 9.93 8.54 1.44
CA ILE A 135 10.82 8.53 0.29
C ILE A 135 10.09 7.88 -0.88
N GLY A 136 9.94 8.64 -1.97
CA GLY A 136 9.50 8.13 -3.25
C GLY A 136 10.71 7.81 -4.14
N VAL A 137 10.72 6.63 -4.76
CA VAL A 137 11.76 6.19 -5.68
C VAL A 137 11.15 5.95 -7.05
N ILE A 138 11.69 6.59 -8.09
CA ILE A 138 11.30 6.36 -9.48
C ILE A 138 12.47 5.66 -10.17
N THR A 139 12.26 4.40 -10.57
CA THR A 139 13.31 3.59 -11.20
C THR A 139 13.64 4.09 -12.59
N ASN A 140 12.62 4.39 -13.37
CA ASN A 140 12.71 5.01 -14.69
C ASN A 140 11.31 5.48 -15.15
N ALA A 141 11.30 6.39 -16.12
CA ALA A 141 10.10 6.85 -16.80
C ALA A 141 10.29 6.63 -18.31
N ARG A 142 9.64 5.61 -18.84
CA ARG A 142 9.64 5.33 -20.28
C ARG A 142 8.20 5.30 -20.78
N PRO A 143 7.93 5.71 -22.04
CA PRO A 143 6.65 5.48 -22.66
C PRO A 143 6.35 3.98 -22.65
N TYR A 144 5.23 3.59 -22.05
CA TYR A 144 4.80 2.21 -21.96
C TYR A 144 3.28 2.19 -22.13
N HIS A 145 2.82 1.42 -23.12
CA HIS A 145 1.41 1.42 -23.54
C HIS A 145 0.92 2.80 -24.04
N LEU A 146 1.45 3.23 -25.20
CA LEU A 146 0.92 4.36 -25.96
C LEU A 146 -0.10 3.87 -27.03
N GLU A 147 -0.90 2.86 -26.70
CA GLU A 147 -2.03 2.42 -27.55
C GLU A 147 -3.33 2.90 -26.94
#